data_8310369fccca84a02d7b580ae421f045
#
_entry.id   8310369fccca84a02d7b580ae421f045
#
_cell.length_a   1.000
_cell.length_b   1.000
_cell.length_c   1.000
_cell.angle_alpha   90.00
_cell.angle_beta   90.00
_cell.angle_gamma   90.00
#
_symmetry.space_group_name_H-M   'P 1'
#
loop_
_entity.id
_entity.type
_entity.pdbx_description
1 polymer ?
#
loop_
_entity_poly.entity_id
_entity_poly.type
_entity_poly.pdbx_seq_one_letter_code
_entity_poly.pdbx_strand_id
1 'polypeptide(L)'
;CGKTTPTSGKILFGKGINLVGKNAEDITKLGVGRKFQAPSVYGNLSVWQNLDLSVKRASKGVFPTLMGRSSPAERARIEETLETIGLSTHAHDRAGALSHGQKQWLEIGMVILQEPSLLLVDEPVAGMSDKETEQTGRLLTALSEKQAIVVIEHDMDFVRQIAKIVTVLAEGTVICEGTVDAVQADDHVREIYLGRAKVAH
;
A
#
# COMPACT_ATOMS: atom_id res chain seq x y z
N CYS A 1 -0.27 7.41 10.40
CA CYS A 1 0.88 7.93 9.65
C CYS A 1 1.37 9.29 10.15
N GLY A 2 0.98 9.73 11.35
CA GLY A 2 1.49 10.95 12.00
C GLY A 2 0.98 12.28 11.42
N LYS A 3 0.04 12.27 10.46
CA LYS A 3 -0.55 13.51 9.91
C LYS A 3 -1.61 14.13 10.83
N THR A 4 -2.28 13.31 11.61
CA THR A 4 -3.37 13.71 12.50
C THR A 4 -3.07 13.19 13.91
N THR A 5 -3.25 14.03 14.90
CA THR A 5 -3.12 13.63 16.32
C THR A 5 -4.50 13.22 16.82
N PRO A 6 -4.67 12.01 17.37
CA PRO A 6 -5.95 11.59 17.95
C PRO A 6 -6.25 12.42 19.19
N THR A 7 -7.54 12.74 19.39
CA THR A 7 -8.00 13.50 20.57
C THR A 7 -7.84 12.68 21.87
N SER A 8 -7.97 11.35 21.75
CA SER A 8 -7.80 10.42 22.89
C SER A 8 -7.43 9.02 22.36
N GLY A 9 -7.07 8.12 23.25
CA GLY A 9 -6.77 6.73 22.92
C GLY A 9 -5.30 6.47 22.63
N LYS A 10 -5.00 5.25 22.17
CA LYS A 10 -3.66 4.77 21.82
C LYS A 10 -3.67 4.07 20.48
N ILE A 11 -2.59 4.21 19.71
CA ILE A 11 -2.35 3.46 18.47
C ILE A 11 -1.11 2.62 18.72
N LEU A 12 -1.28 1.31 18.90
CA LEU A 12 -0.19 0.40 19.22
C LEU A 12 0.26 -0.35 17.97
N PHE A 13 1.57 -0.45 17.77
CA PHE A 13 2.21 -1.15 16.67
C PHE A 13 3.23 -2.17 17.18
N GLY A 14 3.27 -3.34 16.54
CA GLY A 14 4.21 -4.41 16.89
C GLY A 14 4.10 -4.82 18.37
N LYS A 15 5.21 -4.79 19.09
CA LYS A 15 5.28 -5.18 20.52
C LYS A 15 4.79 -4.08 21.47
N GLY A 16 3.73 -3.35 21.12
CA GLY A 16 3.13 -2.34 21.99
C GLY A 16 3.74 -0.94 21.86
N ILE A 17 4.41 -0.63 20.77
CA ILE A 17 4.95 0.71 20.52
C ILE A 17 3.78 1.67 20.25
N ASN A 18 3.60 2.69 21.10
CA ASN A 18 2.60 3.72 20.86
C ASN A 18 3.07 4.67 19.75
N LEU A 19 2.24 4.80 18.70
CA LEU A 19 2.51 5.69 17.55
C LEU A 19 1.98 7.12 17.76
N VAL A 20 1.17 7.38 18.77
CA VAL A 20 0.63 8.71 19.06
C VAL A 20 1.78 9.67 19.38
N GLY A 21 1.79 10.83 18.72
CA GLY A 21 2.83 11.85 18.89
C GLY A 21 4.12 11.61 18.09
N LYS A 22 4.22 10.48 17.37
CA LYS A 22 5.36 10.25 16.47
C LYS A 22 5.11 10.91 15.11
N ASN A 23 6.16 11.48 14.52
CA ASN A 23 6.10 12.00 13.16
C ASN A 23 6.14 10.88 12.11
N ALA A 24 5.87 11.21 10.84
CA ALA A 24 5.81 10.24 9.75
C ALA A 24 7.16 9.52 9.51
N GLU A 25 8.28 10.22 9.68
CA GLU A 25 9.62 9.64 9.52
C GLU A 25 9.90 8.58 10.58
N ASP A 26 9.58 8.86 11.84
CA ASP A 26 9.75 7.90 12.94
C ASP A 26 8.87 6.68 12.76
N ILE A 27 7.62 6.87 12.30
CA ILE A 27 6.68 5.77 12.02
C ILE A 27 7.21 4.90 10.88
N THR A 28 7.77 5.50 9.82
CA THR A 28 8.39 4.76 8.71
C THR A 28 9.62 3.97 9.17
N LYS A 29 10.47 4.56 10.03
CA LYS A 29 11.63 3.85 10.62
C LYS A 29 11.23 2.64 11.47
N LEU A 30 10.05 2.66 12.05
CA LEU A 30 9.49 1.50 12.78
C LEU A 30 9.02 0.38 11.86
N GLY A 31 8.97 0.59 10.54
CA GLY A 31 8.57 -0.41 9.56
C GLY A 31 7.11 -0.29 9.11
N VAL A 32 6.51 0.89 9.20
CA VAL A 32 5.19 1.17 8.61
C VAL A 32 5.37 1.84 7.26
N GLY A 33 5.07 1.14 6.18
CA GLY A 33 5.01 1.68 4.83
C GLY A 33 3.61 2.17 4.48
N ARG A 34 3.49 3.26 3.73
CA ARG A 34 2.20 3.74 3.22
C ARG A 34 2.30 4.08 1.74
N LYS A 35 1.36 3.52 0.97
CA LYS A 35 1.05 3.97 -0.38
C LYS A 35 -0.06 5.03 -0.28
N PHE A 36 0.15 6.18 -0.91
CA PHE A 36 -0.84 7.26 -0.96
C PHE A 36 -1.85 7.02 -2.10
N GLN A 37 -2.98 7.71 -2.04
CA GLN A 37 -4.05 7.61 -3.03
C GLN A 37 -3.60 8.04 -4.44
N ALA A 38 -2.84 9.14 -4.57
CA ALA A 38 -2.23 9.55 -5.84
C ALA A 38 -0.81 8.98 -5.98
N PRO A 39 -0.46 8.35 -7.12
CA PRO A 39 0.88 7.80 -7.32
C PRO A 39 1.95 8.88 -7.24
N SER A 40 2.96 8.66 -6.40
CA SER A 40 4.09 9.58 -6.17
C SER A 40 5.35 9.06 -6.84
N VAL A 41 5.31 8.90 -8.18
CA VAL A 41 6.45 8.44 -8.97
C VAL A 41 7.21 9.60 -9.62
N TYR A 42 8.52 9.47 -9.76
CA TYR A 42 9.36 10.42 -10.49
C TYR A 42 9.23 10.18 -12.00
N GLY A 43 8.29 10.86 -12.65
CA GLY A 43 7.90 10.60 -14.04
C GLY A 43 9.02 10.75 -15.06
N ASN A 44 10.02 11.59 -14.81
CA ASN A 44 11.19 11.79 -15.69
C ASN A 44 12.27 10.73 -15.53
N LEU A 45 12.21 9.92 -14.48
CA LEU A 45 13.12 8.81 -14.23
C LEU A 45 12.54 7.51 -14.80
N SER A 46 13.41 6.53 -15.06
CA SER A 46 12.96 5.20 -15.43
C SER A 46 12.30 4.48 -14.25
N VAL A 47 11.56 3.42 -14.52
CA VAL A 47 10.99 2.52 -13.50
C VAL A 47 12.11 2.00 -12.59
N TRP A 48 13.20 1.51 -13.18
CA TRP A 48 14.38 1.08 -12.43
C TRP A 48 14.92 2.17 -11.49
N GLN A 49 15.07 3.40 -11.99
CA GLN A 49 15.61 4.50 -11.20
C GLN A 49 14.69 4.88 -10.03
N ASN A 50 13.37 4.81 -10.22
CA ASN A 50 12.39 5.02 -9.14
C ASN A 50 12.59 3.98 -8.03
N LEU A 51 12.72 2.71 -8.39
CA LEU A 51 12.97 1.63 -7.44
C LEU A 51 14.32 1.78 -6.75
N ASP A 52 15.39 2.09 -7.51
CA ASP A 52 16.74 2.27 -6.97
C ASP A 52 16.81 3.39 -5.92
N LEU A 53 16.10 4.49 -6.12
CA LEU A 53 15.99 5.56 -5.13
C LEU A 53 15.27 5.12 -3.85
N SER A 54 14.43 4.10 -3.94
CA SER A 54 13.59 3.62 -2.82
C SER A 54 14.23 2.49 -2.02
N VAL A 55 15.34 1.91 -2.49
CA VAL A 55 16.04 0.84 -1.77
C VAL A 55 16.47 1.33 -0.40
N LYS A 56 16.08 0.56 0.63
CA LYS A 56 16.58 0.79 1.99
C LYS A 56 18.08 0.51 2.05
N ARG A 57 18.86 1.58 2.07
CA ARG A 57 20.31 1.50 2.21
C ARG A 57 20.70 1.64 3.68
N ALA A 58 21.58 0.76 4.15
CA ALA A 58 22.21 0.97 5.45
C ALA A 58 22.93 2.32 5.39
N SER A 59 22.62 3.22 6.33
CA SER A 59 23.12 4.61 6.36
C SER A 59 24.65 4.65 6.41
N LYS A 60 25.27 4.71 5.25
CA LYS A 60 26.73 4.91 5.06
C LYS A 60 27.06 6.36 4.74
N GLY A 61 26.35 7.32 5.34
CA GLY A 61 26.58 8.74 5.10
C GLY A 61 26.00 9.24 3.75
N VAL A 62 25.91 10.55 3.60
CA VAL A 62 25.28 11.21 2.42
C VAL A 62 26.12 11.03 1.15
N PHE A 63 27.46 11.00 1.25
CA PHE A 63 28.39 10.95 0.11
C PHE A 63 28.34 9.63 -0.70
N PRO A 64 28.34 8.43 -0.10
CA PRO A 64 28.23 7.18 -0.86
C PRO A 64 26.89 7.01 -1.57
N THR A 65 25.82 7.61 -1.04
CA THR A 65 24.48 7.52 -1.63
C THR A 65 24.36 8.31 -2.93
N LEU A 66 25.10 9.41 -3.07
CA LEU A 66 25.04 10.30 -4.22
C LEU A 66 25.90 9.83 -5.41
N MET A 67 26.97 9.04 -5.17
CA MET A 67 27.93 8.58 -6.19
C MET A 67 27.99 7.06 -6.35
N GLY A 68 27.26 6.28 -5.54
CA GLY A 68 27.35 4.84 -5.51
C GLY A 68 26.39 4.18 -6.52
N ARG A 69 26.94 3.37 -7.43
CA ARG A 69 26.14 2.36 -8.15
C ARG A 69 25.60 1.37 -7.14
N SER A 70 24.34 0.95 -7.34
CA SER A 70 23.71 -0.08 -6.51
C SER A 70 24.61 -1.32 -6.43
N SER A 71 24.74 -1.87 -5.24
CA SER A 71 25.45 -3.13 -5.00
C SER A 71 24.76 -4.29 -5.76
N PRO A 72 25.45 -5.41 -6.01
CA PRO A 72 24.82 -6.58 -6.63
C PRO A 72 23.59 -7.05 -5.87
N ALA A 73 23.60 -7.01 -4.54
CA ALA A 73 22.45 -7.39 -3.70
C ALA A 73 21.26 -6.41 -3.86
N GLU A 74 21.53 -5.10 -3.92
CA GLU A 74 20.48 -4.09 -4.16
C GLU A 74 19.85 -4.26 -5.54
N ARG A 75 20.66 -4.56 -6.57
CA ARG A 75 20.17 -4.83 -7.93
C ARG A 75 19.28 -6.06 -7.97
N ALA A 76 19.70 -7.17 -7.37
CA ALA A 76 18.91 -8.38 -7.28
C ALA A 76 17.54 -8.12 -6.62
N ARG A 77 17.51 -7.29 -5.56
CA ARG A 77 16.24 -6.90 -4.91
C ARG A 77 15.36 -6.04 -5.81
N ILE A 78 15.94 -5.15 -6.61
CA ILE A 78 15.17 -4.36 -7.58
C ILE A 78 14.59 -5.27 -8.66
N GLU A 79 15.37 -6.23 -9.17
CA GLU A 79 14.92 -7.22 -10.14
C GLU A 79 13.76 -8.08 -9.60
N GLU A 80 13.91 -8.64 -8.38
CA GLU A 80 12.85 -9.38 -7.71
C GLU A 80 11.58 -8.53 -7.53
N THR A 81 11.76 -7.24 -7.18
CA THR A 81 10.63 -6.32 -7.03
C THR A 81 9.94 -6.05 -8.37
N LEU A 82 10.71 -5.85 -9.46
CA LEU A 82 10.17 -5.66 -10.81
C LEU A 82 9.32 -6.86 -11.26
N GLU A 83 9.79 -8.07 -10.97
CA GLU A 83 9.04 -9.30 -11.24
C GLU A 83 7.75 -9.35 -10.40
N THR A 84 7.87 -9.06 -9.12
CA THR A 84 6.74 -9.06 -8.17
C THR A 84 5.63 -8.10 -8.59
N ILE A 85 5.98 -6.88 -9.01
CA ILE A 85 5.01 -5.86 -9.46
C ILE A 85 4.65 -5.97 -10.95
N GLY A 86 5.22 -6.94 -11.69
CA GLY A 86 4.92 -7.20 -13.10
C GLY A 86 5.42 -6.12 -14.06
N LEU A 87 6.49 -5.40 -13.72
CA LEU A 87 7.05 -4.31 -14.54
C LEU A 87 8.45 -4.60 -15.11
N SER A 88 8.89 -5.86 -15.13
CA SER A 88 10.23 -6.24 -15.64
C SER A 88 10.49 -5.76 -17.06
N THR A 89 9.50 -5.87 -17.97
CA THR A 89 9.60 -5.41 -19.36
C THR A 89 9.65 -3.89 -19.50
N HIS A 90 9.21 -3.14 -18.48
CA HIS A 90 9.17 -1.69 -18.44
C HIS A 90 10.31 -1.08 -17.61
N ALA A 91 11.28 -1.89 -17.17
CA ALA A 91 12.33 -1.45 -16.25
C ALA A 91 13.07 -0.17 -16.70
N HIS A 92 13.29 -0.01 -18.00
CA HIS A 92 14.01 1.12 -18.58
C HIS A 92 13.10 2.20 -19.16
N ASP A 93 11.78 1.99 -19.17
CA ASP A 93 10.82 2.99 -19.63
C ASP A 93 10.71 4.13 -18.63
N ARG A 94 10.36 5.33 -19.11
CA ARG A 94 10.07 6.47 -18.23
C ARG A 94 8.80 6.17 -17.42
N ALA A 95 8.86 6.34 -16.10
CA ALA A 95 7.70 6.13 -15.22
C ALA A 95 6.50 7.00 -15.60
N GLY A 96 6.74 8.18 -16.18
CA GLY A 96 5.68 9.05 -16.70
C GLY A 96 4.84 8.44 -17.83
N ALA A 97 5.41 7.51 -18.62
CA ALA A 97 4.76 6.85 -19.76
C ALA A 97 3.89 5.64 -19.33
N LEU A 98 4.01 5.18 -18.10
CA LEU A 98 3.22 4.07 -17.56
C LEU A 98 1.72 4.41 -17.49
N SER A 99 0.86 3.38 -17.61
CA SER A 99 -0.57 3.51 -17.30
C SER A 99 -0.80 3.90 -15.85
N HIS A 100 -2.03 4.28 -15.50
CA HIS A 100 -2.37 4.61 -14.11
C HIS A 100 -2.12 3.40 -13.18
N GLY A 101 -2.60 2.23 -13.53
CA GLY A 101 -2.39 1.00 -12.76
C GLY A 101 -0.90 0.63 -12.63
N GLN A 102 -0.13 0.72 -13.71
CA GLN A 102 1.31 0.47 -13.68
C GLN A 102 2.07 1.45 -12.74
N LYS A 103 1.65 2.73 -12.68
CA LYS A 103 2.20 3.70 -11.73
C LYS A 103 1.88 3.31 -10.28
N GLN A 104 0.68 2.80 -10.03
CA GLN A 104 0.28 2.30 -8.72
C GLN A 104 1.16 1.09 -8.31
N TRP A 105 1.40 0.14 -9.23
CA TRP A 105 2.29 -1.00 -8.96
C TRP A 105 3.73 -0.56 -8.72
N LEU A 106 4.23 0.40 -9.49
CA LEU A 106 5.56 0.97 -9.26
C LEU A 106 5.67 1.58 -7.86
N GLU A 107 4.66 2.35 -7.41
CA GLU A 107 4.64 2.93 -6.07
C GLU A 107 4.63 1.86 -4.97
N ILE A 108 3.84 0.79 -5.15
CA ILE A 108 3.87 -0.38 -4.24
C ILE A 108 5.28 -0.96 -4.20
N GLY A 109 5.93 -1.15 -5.34
CA GLY A 109 7.32 -1.63 -5.43
C GLY A 109 8.32 -0.73 -4.69
N MET A 110 8.18 0.58 -4.81
CA MET A 110 9.01 1.55 -4.09
C MET A 110 8.84 1.42 -2.56
N VAL A 111 7.62 1.14 -2.09
CA VAL A 111 7.38 0.93 -0.66
C VAL A 111 7.91 -0.43 -0.18
N ILE A 112 7.76 -1.49 -0.97
CA ILE A 112 8.27 -2.84 -0.64
C ILE A 112 9.79 -2.81 -0.44
N LEU A 113 10.53 -2.09 -1.26
CA LEU A 113 11.99 -1.96 -1.16
C LEU A 113 12.47 -1.30 0.14
N GLN A 114 11.58 -0.65 0.88
CA GLN A 114 11.85 -0.15 2.23
C GLN A 114 11.68 -1.22 3.31
N GLU A 115 11.26 -2.44 2.96
CA GLU A 115 11.06 -3.59 3.86
C GLU A 115 10.12 -3.25 5.03
N PRO A 116 8.88 -2.79 4.76
CA PRO A 116 7.95 -2.52 5.83
C PRO A 116 7.44 -3.83 6.44
N SER A 117 7.21 -3.84 7.75
CA SER A 117 6.49 -4.93 8.43
C SER A 117 4.97 -4.76 8.37
N LEU A 118 4.50 -3.54 8.11
CA LEU A 118 3.11 -3.20 7.86
C LEU A 118 3.01 -2.28 6.64
N LEU A 119 2.24 -2.68 5.63
CA LEU A 119 1.92 -1.88 4.46
C LEU A 119 0.48 -1.35 4.56
N LEU A 120 0.32 -0.03 4.51
CA LEU A 120 -0.97 0.64 4.44
C LEU A 120 -1.25 1.06 3.00
N VAL A 121 -2.36 0.60 2.44
CA VAL A 121 -2.74 0.85 1.04
C VAL A 121 -4.12 1.49 1.01
N ASP A 122 -4.21 2.65 0.39
CA ASP A 122 -5.42 3.46 0.34
C ASP A 122 -5.96 3.47 -1.11
N GLU A 123 -7.16 2.91 -1.32
CA GLU A 123 -7.85 2.77 -2.61
C GLU A 123 -6.92 2.29 -3.74
N PRO A 124 -6.31 1.08 -3.62
CA PRO A 124 -5.31 0.62 -4.57
C PRO A 124 -5.82 0.41 -5.99
N VAL A 125 -7.12 0.22 -6.19
CA VAL A 125 -7.71 -0.11 -7.51
C VAL A 125 -8.54 1.03 -8.11
N ALA A 126 -8.57 2.20 -7.48
CA ALA A 126 -9.31 3.34 -7.99
C ALA A 126 -8.88 3.71 -9.43
N GLY A 127 -9.83 3.72 -10.37
CA GLY A 127 -9.59 4.06 -11.77
C GLY A 127 -8.83 3.01 -12.60
N MET A 128 -8.72 1.77 -12.09
CA MET A 128 -8.15 0.64 -12.81
C MET A 128 -9.19 -0.07 -13.68
N SER A 129 -8.74 -0.73 -14.73
CA SER A 129 -9.53 -1.73 -15.47
C SER A 129 -9.66 -3.01 -14.65
N ASP A 130 -10.66 -3.87 -14.97
CA ASP A 130 -10.89 -5.15 -14.29
C ASP A 130 -9.63 -6.03 -14.26
N LYS A 131 -8.87 -6.04 -15.36
CA LYS A 131 -7.62 -6.79 -15.46
C LYS A 131 -6.54 -6.26 -14.52
N GLU A 132 -6.40 -4.93 -14.40
CA GLU A 132 -5.45 -4.30 -13.49
C GLU A 132 -5.87 -4.52 -12.04
N THR A 133 -7.18 -4.45 -11.75
CA THR A 133 -7.76 -4.75 -10.43
C THR A 133 -7.43 -6.19 -10.01
N GLU A 134 -7.68 -7.17 -10.88
CA GLU A 134 -7.36 -8.58 -10.61
C GLU A 134 -5.85 -8.77 -10.35
N GLN A 135 -5.00 -8.15 -11.15
CA GLN A 135 -3.56 -8.23 -10.98
C GLN A 135 -3.11 -7.58 -9.67
N THR A 136 -3.70 -6.44 -9.29
CA THR A 136 -3.45 -5.78 -7.99
C THR A 136 -3.85 -6.68 -6.83
N GLY A 137 -4.97 -7.38 -6.93
CA GLY A 137 -5.40 -8.35 -5.92
C GLY A 137 -4.40 -9.48 -5.74
N ARG A 138 -3.92 -10.07 -6.84
CA ARG A 138 -2.88 -11.12 -6.82
C ARG A 138 -1.58 -10.60 -6.18
N LEU A 139 -1.16 -9.38 -6.54
CA LEU A 139 0.03 -8.74 -5.97
C LEU A 139 -0.10 -8.58 -4.45
N LEU A 140 -1.20 -7.98 -3.96
CA LEU A 140 -1.40 -7.76 -2.54
C LEU A 140 -1.53 -9.08 -1.75
N THR A 141 -2.18 -10.09 -2.33
CA THR A 141 -2.26 -11.42 -1.73
C THR A 141 -0.88 -12.05 -1.57
N ALA A 142 -0.05 -12.04 -2.61
CA ALA A 142 1.32 -12.56 -2.55
C ALA A 142 2.18 -11.81 -1.51
N LEU A 143 2.04 -10.49 -1.43
CA LEU A 143 2.75 -9.67 -0.45
C LEU A 143 2.29 -9.95 0.98
N SER A 144 1.01 -10.32 1.18
CA SER A 144 0.46 -10.61 2.52
C SER A 144 1.07 -11.85 3.18
N GLU A 145 1.78 -12.68 2.44
CA GLU A 145 2.53 -13.82 2.98
C GLU A 145 3.82 -13.40 3.69
N LYS A 146 4.38 -12.25 3.29
CA LYS A 146 5.66 -11.74 3.80
C LYS A 146 5.49 -10.63 4.85
N GLN A 147 4.37 -9.89 4.82
CA GLN A 147 4.15 -8.72 5.67
C GLN A 147 2.67 -8.49 5.95
N ALA A 148 2.35 -7.79 7.04
CA ALA A 148 0.97 -7.37 7.30
C ALA A 148 0.55 -6.29 6.29
N ILE A 149 -0.69 -6.38 5.79
CA ILE A 149 -1.26 -5.39 4.87
C ILE A 149 -2.61 -4.94 5.40
N VAL A 150 -2.83 -3.63 5.45
CA VAL A 150 -4.14 -3.02 5.69
C VAL A 150 -4.53 -2.25 4.43
N VAL A 151 -5.66 -2.61 3.86
CA VAL A 151 -6.23 -1.98 2.68
C VAL A 151 -7.49 -1.22 3.08
N ILE A 152 -7.62 0.02 2.63
CA ILE A 152 -8.84 0.81 2.73
C ILE A 152 -9.48 0.78 1.35
N GLU A 153 -10.66 0.23 1.25
CA GLU A 153 -11.40 0.06 0.00
C GLU A 153 -12.91 0.11 0.21
N HIS A 154 -13.61 0.43 -0.85
CA HIS A 154 -15.07 0.43 -0.91
C HIS A 154 -15.60 -0.51 -2.01
N ASP A 155 -14.75 -1.06 -2.86
CA ASP A 155 -15.09 -2.09 -3.85
C ASP A 155 -15.15 -3.46 -3.16
N MET A 156 -16.38 -3.96 -2.96
CA MET A 156 -16.63 -5.21 -2.25
C MET A 156 -16.18 -6.45 -3.02
N ASP A 157 -16.14 -6.40 -4.34
CA ASP A 157 -15.65 -7.53 -5.16
C ASP A 157 -14.13 -7.65 -5.02
N PHE A 158 -13.44 -6.52 -5.03
CA PHE A 158 -12.02 -6.50 -4.75
C PHE A 158 -11.69 -6.90 -3.30
N VAL A 159 -12.44 -6.39 -2.31
CA VAL A 159 -12.28 -6.78 -0.90
C VAL A 159 -12.47 -8.29 -0.74
N ARG A 160 -13.48 -8.89 -1.40
CA ARG A 160 -13.71 -10.34 -1.37
C ARG A 160 -12.52 -11.14 -1.90
N GLN A 161 -11.82 -10.61 -2.88
CA GLN A 161 -10.65 -11.27 -3.48
C GLN A 161 -9.46 -11.35 -2.53
N ILE A 162 -9.24 -10.31 -1.69
CA ILE A 162 -7.98 -10.16 -0.95
C ILE A 162 -8.11 -10.27 0.58
N ALA A 163 -9.28 -9.96 1.13
CA ALA A 163 -9.41 -9.80 2.58
C ALA A 163 -9.57 -11.13 3.32
N LYS A 164 -8.85 -11.26 4.43
CA LYS A 164 -9.05 -12.33 5.43
C LYS A 164 -10.01 -11.86 6.52
N ILE A 165 -9.87 -10.61 6.94
CA ILE A 165 -10.71 -9.94 7.94
C ILE A 165 -11.08 -8.58 7.39
N VAL A 166 -12.32 -8.19 7.57
CA VAL A 166 -12.87 -6.90 7.17
C VAL A 166 -13.39 -6.18 8.41
N THR A 167 -13.00 -4.92 8.57
CA THR A 167 -13.54 -3.99 9.57
C THR A 167 -14.34 -2.92 8.85
N VAL A 168 -15.63 -2.83 9.11
CA VAL A 168 -16.52 -1.83 8.51
C VAL A 168 -16.55 -0.60 9.38
N LEU A 169 -16.22 0.56 8.76
CA LEU A 169 -16.35 1.88 9.39
C LEU A 169 -17.47 2.67 8.73
N ALA A 170 -18.36 3.22 9.54
CA ALA A 170 -19.34 4.21 9.11
C ALA A 170 -19.39 5.34 10.13
N GLU A 171 -19.45 6.59 9.64
CA GLU A 171 -19.51 7.81 10.46
C GLU A 171 -18.44 7.88 11.56
N GLY A 172 -17.24 7.36 11.26
CA GLY A 172 -16.11 7.35 12.19
C GLY A 172 -16.16 6.28 13.28
N THR A 173 -17.14 5.37 13.22
CA THR A 173 -17.32 4.29 14.19
C THR A 173 -17.15 2.92 13.52
N VAL A 174 -16.54 1.98 14.25
CA VAL A 174 -16.49 0.57 13.82
C VAL A 174 -17.87 -0.04 14.02
N ILE A 175 -18.46 -0.50 12.91
CA ILE A 175 -19.80 -1.10 12.89
C ILE A 175 -19.73 -2.60 13.14
N CYS A 176 -18.86 -3.27 12.38
CA CYS A 176 -18.65 -4.70 12.55
C CYS A 176 -17.25 -5.11 12.11
N GLU A 177 -16.79 -6.27 12.57
CA GLU A 177 -15.53 -6.87 12.14
C GLU A 177 -15.69 -8.39 12.02
N GLY A 178 -15.18 -8.98 10.94
CA GLY A 178 -15.27 -10.40 10.71
C GLY A 178 -14.75 -10.83 9.33
N THR A 179 -15.09 -12.05 8.94
CA THR A 179 -14.87 -12.50 7.56
C THR A 179 -15.75 -11.72 6.59
N VAL A 180 -15.39 -11.72 5.30
CA VAL A 180 -16.21 -11.05 4.27
C VAL A 180 -17.67 -11.52 4.31
N ASP A 181 -17.89 -12.83 4.43
CA ASP A 181 -19.25 -13.40 4.47
C ASP A 181 -20.02 -12.98 5.73
N ALA A 182 -19.36 -12.97 6.89
CA ALA A 182 -19.97 -12.51 8.14
C ALA A 182 -20.39 -11.03 8.07
N VAL A 183 -19.51 -10.18 7.52
CA VAL A 183 -19.76 -8.74 7.34
C VAL A 183 -20.91 -8.49 6.36
N GLN A 184 -20.99 -9.26 5.27
CA GLN A 184 -22.07 -9.13 4.28
C GLN A 184 -23.42 -9.65 4.78
N ALA A 185 -23.41 -10.58 5.74
CA ALA A 185 -24.62 -11.09 6.39
C ALA A 185 -25.12 -10.18 7.52
N ASP A 186 -24.33 -9.22 7.97
CA ASP A 186 -24.68 -8.30 9.05
C ASP A 186 -25.78 -7.32 8.60
N ASP A 187 -26.92 -7.32 9.29
CA ASP A 187 -28.07 -6.50 8.92
C ASP A 187 -27.80 -5.01 9.01
N HIS A 188 -26.98 -4.58 9.96
CA HIS A 188 -26.60 -3.18 10.14
C HIS A 188 -25.73 -2.68 8.98
N VAL A 189 -24.77 -3.50 8.52
CA VAL A 189 -23.96 -3.21 7.33
C VAL A 189 -24.85 -3.11 6.10
N ARG A 190 -25.77 -4.06 5.92
CA ARG A 190 -26.73 -4.06 4.80
C ARG A 190 -27.61 -2.82 4.78
N GLU A 191 -28.10 -2.38 5.93
CA GLU A 191 -28.94 -1.19 6.07
C GLU A 191 -28.19 0.09 5.67
N ILE A 192 -26.91 0.24 6.09
CA ILE A 192 -26.06 1.36 5.72
C ILE A 192 -25.78 1.39 4.21
N TYR A 193 -25.51 0.23 3.60
CA TYR A 193 -25.28 0.12 2.16
C TYR A 193 -26.54 0.33 1.33
N LEU A 194 -27.66 -0.29 1.71
CA LEU A 194 -28.97 -0.13 1.02
C LEU A 194 -29.57 1.26 1.23
N GLY A 195 -29.36 1.86 2.40
CA GLY A 195 -29.79 3.24 2.67
C GLY A 195 -29.08 4.27 1.77
N ARG A 196 -27.80 4.07 1.47
CA ARG A 196 -27.03 4.93 0.52
C ARG A 196 -27.46 4.75 -0.93
N ALA A 197 -27.84 3.55 -1.35
CA ALA A 197 -28.34 3.30 -2.70
C ALA A 197 -29.69 4.00 -3.00
N LYS A 198 -30.51 4.28 -1.96
CA LYS A 198 -31.79 5.01 -2.12
C LYS A 198 -31.64 6.54 -2.18
N VAL A 199 -30.50 7.10 -1.80
CA VAL A 199 -30.24 8.56 -1.77
C VAL A 199 -29.53 9.04 -3.05
N ALA A 200 -29.07 8.14 -3.90
CA ALA A 200 -28.33 8.43 -5.14
C ALA A 200 -29.22 8.50 -6.41
N HIS A 201 -30.53 8.86 -6.25
CA HIS A 201 -31.46 9.13 -7.38
C HIS A 201 -32.00 10.54 -7.30
#